data_0ba81154d2e9f2a4ae132acd8b187f22
#
_entry.id   0ba81154d2e9f2a4ae132acd8b187f22
#
_cell.length_a   1.000
_cell.length_b   1.000
_cell.length_c   1.000
_cell.angle_alpha   90.00
_cell.angle_beta   90.00
_cell.angle_gamma   90.00
#
_symmetry.space_group_name_H-M   'P 1'
#
loop_
_entity.id
_entity.type
_entity.pdbx_description
1 polymer ?
#
loop_
_entity_poly.entity_id
_entity_poly.type
_entity_poly.pdbx_seq_one_letter_code
_entity_poly.pdbx_strand_id
1 'polypeptide(L)'
;TRVRLLTIKCRKRHNPLKEDTDLNTYMAKASDVQRKWYIVDAEGVVLGRLASQVASILRGKNKPTYTPHVDTGDYVIVINADKVILTGKKLDQKIYYHHTGYVGGLKETKYRKLLAEKPEFAIRRAVVGMMPKGPLGRQMAKKLKVYAGPNHDHAAQKPVKFDLV
;
A
#
# COMPACT_ATOMS: atom_id res chain seq x y z
N THR A 1 -61.56 28.01 -50.56
CA THR A 1 -61.48 27.58 -49.14
C THR A 1 -60.20 26.77 -48.93
N ARG A 2 -59.11 27.40 -48.38
CA ARG A 2 -57.85 26.77 -48.13
C ARG A 2 -57.89 26.16 -46.73
N VAL A 3 -57.87 24.83 -46.65
CA VAL A 3 -57.68 24.11 -45.38
C VAL A 3 -56.20 24.16 -44.97
N ARG A 4 -55.87 24.85 -43.84
CA ARG A 4 -54.55 24.86 -43.24
C ARG A 4 -54.36 23.57 -42.45
N LEU A 5 -53.53 22.69 -42.94
CA LEU A 5 -53.03 21.53 -42.21
C LEU A 5 -52.13 22.03 -41.06
N LEU A 6 -52.60 21.95 -39.82
CA LEU A 6 -51.85 22.16 -38.62
C LEU A 6 -50.91 20.97 -38.38
N THR A 7 -49.66 21.13 -38.74
CA THR A 7 -48.60 20.18 -38.43
C THR A 7 -48.37 20.17 -36.92
N ILE A 8 -48.85 19.17 -36.22
CA ILE A 8 -48.60 18.96 -34.81
C ILE A 8 -47.13 18.55 -34.69
N LYS A 9 -46.24 19.50 -34.31
CA LYS A 9 -44.88 19.22 -33.91
C LYS A 9 -44.93 18.35 -32.66
N CYS A 10 -44.63 17.06 -32.81
CA CYS A 10 -44.45 16.12 -31.72
C CYS A 10 -43.30 16.62 -30.87
N ARG A 11 -43.61 17.26 -29.74
CA ARG A 11 -42.66 17.69 -28.72
C ARG A 11 -42.02 16.45 -28.15
N LYS A 12 -40.78 16.12 -28.56
CA LYS A 12 -39.98 15.08 -27.91
C LYS A 12 -39.97 15.37 -26.42
N ARG A 13 -40.62 14.52 -25.63
CA ARG A 13 -40.54 14.56 -24.19
C ARG A 13 -39.08 14.40 -23.83
N HIS A 14 -38.46 15.47 -23.37
CA HIS A 14 -37.12 15.43 -22.75
C HIS A 14 -37.27 14.64 -21.45
N ASN A 15 -36.77 13.40 -21.46
CA ASN A 15 -36.75 12.55 -20.27
C ASN A 15 -35.53 12.99 -19.41
N PRO A 16 -35.74 13.71 -18.28
CA PRO A 16 -34.63 14.24 -17.48
C PRO A 16 -33.89 13.16 -16.67
N LEU A 17 -34.21 11.87 -16.88
CA LEU A 17 -33.63 10.74 -16.15
C LEU A 17 -32.68 9.87 -17.00
N LYS A 18 -32.16 10.39 -18.10
CA LYS A 18 -30.98 9.88 -18.74
C LYS A 18 -29.82 10.78 -18.36
N GLU A 19 -29.46 10.83 -17.08
CA GLU A 19 -28.09 10.93 -16.71
C GLU A 19 -27.46 9.65 -17.27
N ASP A 20 -26.64 9.82 -18.30
CA ASP A 20 -25.78 8.77 -18.80
C ASP A 20 -24.86 8.42 -17.63
N THR A 21 -25.33 7.51 -16.78
CA THR A 21 -24.45 6.85 -15.80
C THR A 21 -23.52 6.04 -16.67
N ASP A 22 -22.37 6.62 -16.98
CA ASP A 22 -21.25 5.91 -17.56
C ASP A 22 -20.96 4.72 -16.66
N LEU A 23 -21.49 3.55 -17.02
CA LEU A 23 -21.26 2.28 -16.31
C LEU A 23 -19.82 1.80 -16.45
N ASN A 24 -18.94 2.66 -16.96
CA ASN A 24 -17.54 2.38 -17.14
C ASN A 24 -16.81 2.40 -15.78
N THR A 25 -16.31 1.27 -15.37
CA THR A 25 -15.45 1.15 -14.19
C THR A 25 -14.18 1.97 -14.39
N TYR A 26 -13.84 2.81 -13.42
CA TYR A 26 -12.61 3.59 -13.48
C TYR A 26 -11.38 2.68 -13.55
N MET A 27 -10.53 2.90 -14.53
CA MET A 27 -9.24 2.22 -14.69
C MET A 27 -8.11 3.25 -14.62
N ALA A 28 -7.27 3.15 -13.60
CA ALA A 28 -6.14 4.08 -13.42
C ALA A 28 -5.11 3.90 -14.55
N LYS A 29 -4.64 5.02 -15.10
CA LYS A 29 -3.48 5.05 -15.99
C LYS A 29 -2.23 5.39 -15.16
N ALA A 30 -1.08 4.83 -15.52
CA ALA A 30 0.17 5.06 -14.80
C ALA A 30 0.61 6.54 -14.80
N SER A 31 0.23 7.32 -15.83
CA SER A 31 0.46 8.76 -15.95
C SER A 31 -0.27 9.60 -14.91
N ASP A 32 -1.47 9.14 -14.51
CA ASP A 32 -2.41 9.96 -13.73
C ASP A 32 -2.23 9.73 -12.21
N VAL A 33 -1.35 8.79 -11.84
CA VAL A 33 -1.14 8.42 -10.44
C VAL A 33 -0.32 9.47 -9.71
N GLN A 34 -0.96 10.19 -8.80
CA GLN A 34 -0.29 11.06 -7.83
C GLN A 34 0.16 10.25 -6.62
N ARG A 35 1.46 10.29 -6.31
CA ARG A 35 2.07 9.59 -5.17
C ARG A 35 2.41 10.55 -4.06
N LYS A 36 1.99 10.22 -2.82
CA LYS A 36 2.31 10.97 -1.60
C LYS A 36 3.36 10.22 -0.80
N TRP A 37 4.00 10.93 0.13
CA TRP A 37 4.93 10.36 1.08
C TRP A 37 4.30 10.37 2.46
N TYR A 38 4.29 9.21 3.11
CA TYR A 38 3.81 9.05 4.47
C TYR A 38 4.94 8.63 5.40
N ILE A 39 4.95 9.19 6.61
CA ILE A 39 5.82 8.77 7.69
C ILE A 39 4.99 8.08 8.75
N VAL A 40 5.45 6.92 9.18
CA VAL A 40 4.78 6.06 10.17
C VAL A 40 5.76 5.79 11.30
N ASP A 41 5.35 6.04 12.52
CA ASP A 41 6.12 5.70 13.70
C ASP A 41 5.81 4.26 14.13
N ALA A 42 6.85 3.47 14.32
CA ALA A 42 6.75 2.07 14.73
C ALA A 42 6.90 1.88 16.25
N GLU A 43 7.17 2.95 17.01
CA GLU A 43 7.38 2.88 18.46
C GLU A 43 6.13 2.34 19.18
N GLY A 44 6.30 1.27 19.94
CA GLY A 44 5.21 0.64 20.70
C GLY A 44 4.16 -0.10 19.88
N VAL A 45 4.29 -0.15 18.56
CA VAL A 45 3.29 -0.78 17.67
C VAL A 45 3.62 -2.25 17.45
N VAL A 46 2.59 -3.08 17.38
CA VAL A 46 2.73 -4.51 17.07
C VAL A 46 3.13 -4.71 15.61
N LEU A 47 4.24 -5.42 15.35
CA LEU A 47 4.80 -5.65 14.01
C LEU A 47 3.76 -6.08 12.96
N GLY A 48 2.85 -7.00 13.31
CA GLY A 48 1.86 -7.51 12.36
C GLY A 48 0.83 -6.46 11.94
N ARG A 49 0.35 -5.65 12.89
CA ARG A 49 -0.61 -4.57 12.63
C ARG A 49 0.03 -3.46 11.80
N LEU A 50 1.23 -3.02 12.18
CA LEU A 50 2.04 -2.09 11.39
C LEU A 50 2.20 -2.59 9.95
N ALA A 51 2.64 -3.84 9.78
CA ALA A 51 2.91 -4.38 8.45
C ALA A 51 1.67 -4.45 7.56
N SER A 52 0.50 -4.78 8.11
CA SER A 52 -0.75 -4.85 7.33
C SER A 52 -1.22 -3.48 6.84
N GLN A 53 -1.13 -2.45 7.67
CA GLN A 53 -1.51 -1.09 7.30
C GLN A 53 -0.53 -0.48 6.29
N VAL A 54 0.77 -0.63 6.53
CA VAL A 54 1.82 -0.20 5.58
C VAL A 54 1.66 -0.90 4.22
N ALA A 55 1.40 -2.20 4.19
CA ALA A 55 1.17 -2.93 2.95
C ALA A 55 -0.08 -2.43 2.20
N SER A 56 -1.13 -2.05 2.92
CA SER A 56 -2.35 -1.46 2.34
C SER A 56 -2.07 -0.13 1.64
N ILE A 57 -1.28 0.75 2.27
CA ILE A 57 -0.87 2.05 1.70
C ILE A 57 0.04 1.86 0.48
N LEU A 58 1.05 1.00 0.58
CA LEU A 58 1.97 0.70 -0.52
C LEU A 58 1.27 0.13 -1.75
N ARG A 59 0.21 -0.64 -1.53
CA ARG A 59 -0.64 -1.18 -2.60
C ARG A 59 -1.63 -0.16 -3.14
N GLY A 60 -1.96 0.88 -2.36
CA GLY A 60 -2.91 1.92 -2.71
C GLY A 60 -4.37 1.56 -2.46
N LYS A 61 -4.65 0.56 -1.59
CA LYS A 61 -6.02 0.15 -1.26
C LYS A 61 -6.85 1.22 -0.56
N ASN A 62 -6.20 2.21 0.04
CA ASN A 62 -6.83 3.35 0.70
C ASN A 62 -7.32 4.42 -0.29
N LYS A 63 -6.97 4.31 -1.58
CA LYS A 63 -7.40 5.25 -2.62
C LYS A 63 -8.64 4.75 -3.35
N PRO A 64 -9.60 5.63 -3.67
CA PRO A 64 -10.77 5.26 -4.48
C PRO A 64 -10.37 4.87 -5.92
N THR A 65 -9.22 5.37 -6.39
CA THR A 65 -8.67 5.10 -7.73
C THR A 65 -7.88 3.78 -7.81
N TYR A 66 -8.00 2.92 -6.80
CA TYR A 66 -7.27 1.66 -6.77
C TYR A 66 -7.62 0.75 -7.94
N THR A 67 -6.60 0.32 -8.69
CA THR A 67 -6.71 -0.71 -9.73
C THR A 67 -5.63 -1.78 -9.54
N PRO A 68 -5.99 -3.09 -9.63
CA PRO A 68 -5.06 -4.18 -9.28
C PRO A 68 -3.82 -4.28 -10.17
N HIS A 69 -3.91 -3.90 -11.43
CA HIS A 69 -2.83 -4.04 -12.43
C HIS A 69 -1.90 -2.83 -12.52
N VAL A 70 -2.27 -1.70 -11.87
CA VAL A 70 -1.46 -0.47 -11.84
C VAL A 70 -0.96 -0.21 -10.43
N ASP A 71 0.28 0.27 -10.31
CA ASP A 71 0.84 0.70 -9.02
C ASP A 71 0.32 2.10 -8.64
N THR A 72 -0.80 2.14 -7.91
CA THR A 72 -1.43 3.37 -7.41
C THR A 72 -0.97 3.77 -6.01
N GLY A 73 -0.14 2.94 -5.37
CA GLY A 73 0.27 3.13 -3.97
C GLY A 73 1.26 4.26 -3.75
N ASP A 74 1.37 4.67 -2.49
CA ASP A 74 2.19 5.78 -2.02
C ASP A 74 3.54 5.31 -1.46
N TYR A 75 4.45 6.25 -1.20
CA TYR A 75 5.71 5.99 -0.51
C TYR A 75 5.48 5.98 1.00
N VAL A 76 6.12 5.04 1.68
CA VAL A 76 6.02 4.92 3.14
C VAL A 76 7.41 4.88 3.75
N ILE A 77 7.62 5.75 4.73
CA ILE A 77 8.81 5.80 5.58
C ILE A 77 8.39 5.28 6.95
N VAL A 78 9.06 4.25 7.44
CA VAL A 78 8.86 3.72 8.79
C VAL A 78 10.07 4.11 9.62
N ILE A 79 9.84 4.77 10.75
CA ILE A 79 10.88 5.17 11.72
C ILE A 79 10.76 4.36 13.02
N ASN A 80 11.79 4.42 13.86
CA ASN A 80 11.86 3.71 15.14
C ASN A 80 11.65 2.19 15.04
N ALA A 81 12.25 1.57 14.02
CA ALA A 81 12.08 0.14 13.76
C ALA A 81 12.63 -0.76 14.89
N ASP A 82 13.54 -0.27 15.69
CA ASP A 82 14.11 -0.93 16.86
C ASP A 82 13.11 -1.11 18.01
N LYS A 83 12.11 -0.23 18.11
CA LYS A 83 11.10 -0.19 19.18
C LYS A 83 9.80 -0.94 18.89
N VAL A 84 9.78 -1.72 17.81
CA VAL A 84 8.63 -2.53 17.42
C VAL A 84 8.39 -3.66 18.42
N ILE A 85 7.10 -3.90 18.74
CA ILE A 85 6.69 -4.94 19.68
C ILE A 85 6.27 -6.21 18.96
N LEU A 86 6.70 -7.36 19.47
CA LEU A 86 6.18 -8.69 19.13
C LEU A 86 5.34 -9.23 20.29
N THR A 87 4.12 -9.66 20.01
CA THR A 87 3.19 -10.18 21.03
C THR A 87 3.51 -11.63 21.41
N GLY A 88 3.30 -11.96 22.69
CA GLY A 88 3.49 -13.30 23.23
C GLY A 88 4.94 -13.79 23.14
N LYS A 89 5.13 -15.08 22.99
CA LYS A 89 6.48 -15.72 22.95
C LYS A 89 7.14 -15.69 21.57
N LYS A 90 6.69 -14.80 20.65
CA LYS A 90 7.21 -14.75 19.26
C LYS A 90 8.67 -14.36 19.15
N LEU A 91 9.19 -13.60 20.10
CA LEU A 91 10.62 -13.25 20.15
C LEU A 91 11.52 -14.48 20.16
N ASP A 92 11.14 -15.51 20.88
CA ASP A 92 11.94 -16.71 21.06
C ASP A 92 11.55 -17.85 20.12
N GLN A 93 10.24 -17.98 19.83
CA GLN A 93 9.70 -19.08 19.03
C GLN A 93 9.73 -18.82 17.54
N LYS A 94 9.58 -17.56 17.10
CA LYS A 94 9.54 -17.24 15.69
C LYS A 94 10.94 -17.25 15.10
N ILE A 95 11.13 -18.10 14.08
CA ILE A 95 12.40 -18.27 13.37
C ILE A 95 12.26 -17.72 11.94
N TYR A 96 13.26 -17.00 11.50
CA TYR A 96 13.44 -16.59 10.12
C TYR A 96 14.33 -17.62 9.42
N TYR A 97 13.78 -18.25 8.37
CA TYR A 97 14.48 -19.21 7.54
C TYR A 97 14.99 -18.56 6.27
N HIS A 98 16.24 -18.85 5.93
CA HIS A 98 16.86 -18.46 4.68
C HIS A 98 17.65 -19.63 4.12
N HIS A 99 17.46 -19.96 2.84
CA HIS A 99 18.19 -21.03 2.16
C HIS A 99 19.23 -20.44 1.21
N THR A 100 20.48 -20.97 1.23
CA THR A 100 21.59 -20.46 0.42
C THR A 100 21.61 -21.02 -1.00
N GLY A 101 20.79 -22.04 -1.31
CA GLY A 101 20.75 -22.73 -2.60
C GLY A 101 21.60 -24.02 -2.64
N TYR A 102 22.46 -24.25 -1.66
CA TYR A 102 23.28 -25.48 -1.58
C TYR A 102 22.63 -26.52 -0.69
N VAL A 103 22.97 -27.79 -0.90
CA VAL A 103 22.51 -28.90 -0.05
C VAL A 103 22.93 -28.64 1.40
N GLY A 104 21.99 -28.76 2.35
CA GLY A 104 22.22 -28.43 3.76
C GLY A 104 22.30 -26.91 4.08
N GLY A 105 22.03 -26.04 3.09
CA GLY A 105 22.16 -24.58 3.22
C GLY A 105 21.00 -23.85 3.91
N LEU A 106 20.17 -24.52 4.71
CA LEU A 106 19.13 -23.89 5.50
C LEU A 106 19.74 -23.15 6.68
N LYS A 107 19.52 -21.82 6.76
CA LYS A 107 19.94 -20.97 7.88
C LYS A 107 18.75 -20.52 8.68
N GLU A 108 18.84 -20.61 9.99
CA GLU A 108 17.82 -20.26 10.97
C GLU A 108 18.28 -19.09 11.83
N THR A 109 17.43 -18.10 11.99
CA THR A 109 17.71 -16.95 12.85
C THR A 109 16.47 -16.66 13.72
N LYS A 110 16.62 -16.69 15.04
CA LYS A 110 15.55 -16.30 15.97
C LYS A 110 15.23 -14.82 15.81
N TYR A 111 13.96 -14.44 15.94
CA TYR A 111 13.53 -13.04 15.79
C TYR A 111 14.15 -12.12 16.83
N ARG A 112 14.47 -12.60 18.04
CA ARG A 112 15.21 -11.84 19.05
C ARG A 112 16.55 -11.33 18.50
N LYS A 113 17.33 -12.21 17.88
CA LYS A 113 18.61 -11.86 17.26
C LYS A 113 18.41 -10.96 16.05
N LEU A 114 17.42 -11.26 15.23
CA LEU A 114 17.11 -10.49 14.01
C LEU A 114 16.74 -9.03 14.31
N LEU A 115 15.91 -8.79 15.34
CA LEU A 115 15.54 -7.44 15.75
C LEU A 115 16.70 -6.68 16.40
N ALA A 116 17.58 -7.35 17.12
CA ALA A 116 18.75 -6.72 17.72
C ALA A 116 19.79 -6.30 16.67
N GLU A 117 20.03 -7.13 15.64
CA GLU A 117 21.05 -6.87 14.63
C GLU A 117 20.51 -6.05 13.43
N LYS A 118 19.29 -6.35 12.96
CA LYS A 118 18.72 -5.79 11.72
C LYS A 118 17.22 -5.56 11.85
N PRO A 119 16.76 -4.59 12.65
CA PRO A 119 15.33 -4.32 12.86
C PRO A 119 14.62 -3.91 11.58
N GLU A 120 15.29 -3.14 10.71
CA GLU A 120 14.76 -2.70 9.42
C GLU A 120 14.39 -3.89 8.52
N PHE A 121 15.25 -4.91 8.50
CA PHE A 121 15.02 -6.10 7.71
C PHE A 121 13.79 -6.88 8.20
N ALA A 122 13.57 -6.97 9.51
CA ALA A 122 12.44 -7.66 10.11
C ALA A 122 11.10 -7.03 9.67
N ILE A 123 11.00 -5.69 9.74
CA ILE A 123 9.82 -4.94 9.29
C ILE A 123 9.63 -5.09 7.77
N ARG A 124 10.69 -4.85 7.01
CA ARG A 124 10.64 -4.97 5.55
C ARG A 124 10.17 -6.36 5.12
N ARG A 125 10.66 -7.42 5.75
CA ARG A 125 10.28 -8.80 5.45
C ARG A 125 8.81 -9.07 5.78
N ALA A 126 8.31 -8.52 6.89
CA ALA A 126 6.91 -8.65 7.28
C ALA A 126 5.99 -7.96 6.26
N VAL A 127 6.30 -6.74 5.84
CA VAL A 127 5.52 -5.99 4.85
C VAL A 127 5.55 -6.67 3.48
N VAL A 128 6.74 -7.04 2.98
CA VAL A 128 6.90 -7.70 1.68
C VAL A 128 6.18 -9.05 1.64
N GLY A 129 6.13 -9.77 2.76
CA GLY A 129 5.35 -11.01 2.89
C GLY A 129 3.83 -10.82 2.68
N MET A 130 3.31 -9.61 2.93
CA MET A 130 1.89 -9.23 2.75
C MET A 130 1.61 -8.59 1.38
N MET A 131 2.63 -8.37 0.56
CA MET A 131 2.51 -7.80 -0.78
C MET A 131 2.29 -8.89 -1.84
N PRO A 132 1.72 -8.54 -3.01
CA PRO A 132 1.62 -9.47 -4.14
C PRO A 132 2.98 -10.01 -4.55
N LYS A 133 3.03 -11.31 -4.90
CA LYS A 133 4.24 -11.97 -5.39
C LYS A 133 4.33 -11.81 -6.91
N GLY A 134 5.07 -10.86 -7.40
CA GLY A 134 5.18 -10.63 -8.83
C GLY A 134 6.02 -9.40 -9.15
N PRO A 135 6.19 -9.03 -10.43
CA PRO A 135 6.94 -7.83 -10.83
C PRO A 135 6.37 -6.57 -10.20
N LEU A 136 5.03 -6.42 -10.23
CA LEU A 136 4.33 -5.27 -9.65
C LEU A 136 4.56 -5.16 -8.14
N GLY A 137 4.46 -6.27 -7.39
CA GLY A 137 4.72 -6.28 -5.95
C GLY A 137 6.17 -5.93 -5.60
N ARG A 138 7.14 -6.34 -6.43
CA ARG A 138 8.54 -5.93 -6.27
C ARG A 138 8.75 -4.43 -6.50
N GLN A 139 8.02 -3.82 -7.45
CA GLN A 139 8.05 -2.37 -7.66
C GLN A 139 7.43 -1.62 -6.47
N MET A 140 6.28 -2.08 -5.97
CA MET A 140 5.64 -1.51 -4.77
C MET A 140 6.56 -1.58 -3.54
N ALA A 141 7.26 -2.71 -3.34
CA ALA A 141 8.18 -2.90 -2.22
C ALA A 141 9.38 -1.93 -2.23
N LYS A 142 9.79 -1.40 -3.39
CA LYS A 142 10.86 -0.38 -3.50
C LYS A 142 10.45 0.97 -2.88
N LYS A 143 9.14 1.23 -2.75
CA LYS A 143 8.59 2.45 -2.15
C LYS A 143 8.61 2.43 -0.62
N LEU A 144 8.92 1.30 0.00
CA LEU A 144 9.09 1.18 1.45
C LEU A 144 10.51 1.56 1.84
N LYS A 145 10.65 2.53 2.73
CA LYS A 145 11.88 2.92 3.41
C LYS A 145 11.72 2.66 4.89
N VAL A 146 12.68 1.99 5.50
CA VAL A 146 12.64 1.64 6.92
C VAL A 146 13.93 2.10 7.56
N TYR A 147 13.83 2.78 8.71
CA TYR A 147 14.93 3.30 9.50
C TYR A 147 14.84 2.77 10.93
N ALA A 148 15.98 2.39 11.49
CA ALA A 148 16.05 1.89 12.86
C ALA A 148 15.70 2.97 13.88
N GLY A 149 16.25 4.18 13.70
CA GLY A 149 16.04 5.32 14.58
C GLY A 149 14.97 6.30 14.11
N PRO A 150 14.87 7.47 14.78
CA PRO A 150 13.89 8.50 14.47
C PRO A 150 14.24 9.34 13.22
N ASN A 151 15.50 9.34 12.80
CA ASN A 151 15.98 10.18 11.69
C ASN A 151 15.79 9.47 10.34
N HIS A 152 15.44 10.25 9.30
CA HIS A 152 15.32 9.77 7.94
C HIS A 152 15.85 10.80 6.93
N ASP A 153 16.31 10.34 5.76
CA ASP A 153 16.96 11.20 4.74
C ASP A 153 15.99 11.85 3.76
N HIS A 154 14.66 11.71 3.99
CA HIS A 154 13.62 12.11 3.03
C HIS A 154 12.87 13.39 3.45
N ALA A 155 13.53 14.35 4.12
CA ALA A 155 12.90 15.59 4.54
C ALA A 155 12.45 16.46 3.35
N ALA A 156 13.19 16.44 2.25
CA ALA A 156 12.86 17.20 1.03
C ALA A 156 11.50 16.83 0.40
N GLN A 157 11.03 15.61 0.57
CA GLN A 157 9.74 15.12 0.08
C GLN A 157 8.56 15.56 0.95
N LYS A 158 8.79 16.24 2.07
CA LYS A 158 7.76 16.72 3.01
C LYS A 158 6.74 15.62 3.37
N PRO A 159 7.18 14.51 3.96
CA PRO A 159 6.28 13.39 4.27
C PRO A 159 5.20 13.81 5.28
N VAL A 160 3.99 13.33 5.07
CA VAL A 160 2.84 13.56 5.97
C VAL A 160 2.83 12.46 7.03
N LYS A 161 2.66 12.82 8.30
CA LYS A 161 2.48 11.84 9.37
C LYS A 161 1.19 11.04 9.13
N PHE A 162 1.28 9.74 9.31
CA PHE A 162 0.16 8.83 9.23
C PHE A 162 0.06 8.06 10.54
N ASP A 163 -1.02 8.31 11.28
CA ASP A 163 -1.30 7.63 12.53
C ASP A 163 -1.91 6.25 12.24
N LEU A 164 -1.36 5.23 12.89
CA LEU A 164 -1.84 3.85 12.79
C LEU A 164 -3.09 3.69 13.67
N VAL A 165 -4.13 3.12 13.11
CA VAL A 165 -5.38 2.81 13.82
C VAL A 165 -5.31 1.44 14.49
#